data_4c026f48ee71200c6c1d4f1bbe6a498c
#
_entry.id   4c026f48ee71200c6c1d4f1bbe6a498c
#
_cell.length_a   1.000
_cell.length_b   1.000
_cell.length_c   1.000
_cell.angle_alpha   90.00
_cell.angle_beta   90.00
_cell.angle_gamma   90.00
#
_symmetry.space_group_name_H-M   'P 1'
#
loop_
_entity.id
_entity.type
_entity.pdbx_description
1 polymer ?
#
loop_
_entity_poly.entity_id
_entity_poly.type
_entity_poly.pdbx_seq_one_letter_code
_entity_poly.pdbx_strand_id
1 'polypeptide(L)'
;MQGCAFPFPEISAMVSAMGEKLICSNKKAYHDYFIEEKFEAGLVLQGTEVKALRGGKANLDDAFMLVREGEAYLHNLTIAHYEFGNRQNHQTDRNRKLLLHRAEINRLYGRIREKGLSVVPLRLYFKNGLVKVEIGLAKGKKLYDKREDMKARDSKREMAQALKARNRE
;
A
#
# COMPACT_ATOMS: atom_id res chain seq x y z
N MET A 1 -45.48 7.84 -8.86
CA MET A 1 -44.43 8.41 -8.01
C MET A 1 -43.13 7.68 -8.38
N GLN A 2 -42.32 8.35 -9.22
CA GLN A 2 -41.06 7.75 -9.74
C GLN A 2 -39.94 8.17 -8.80
N GLY A 3 -39.27 7.17 -8.15
CA GLY A 3 -38.09 7.36 -7.33
C GLY A 3 -36.87 7.55 -8.22
N CYS A 4 -36.30 8.74 -8.28
CA CYS A 4 -35.01 9.02 -8.87
C CYS A 4 -33.89 8.37 -8.04
N ALA A 5 -33.31 7.30 -8.54
CA ALA A 5 -32.05 6.79 -8.05
C ALA A 5 -30.90 7.64 -8.65
N PHE A 6 -30.30 8.50 -7.83
CA PHE A 6 -29.05 9.17 -8.21
C PHE A 6 -27.90 8.15 -8.11
N PRO A 7 -27.11 7.97 -9.18
CA PRO A 7 -25.89 7.19 -9.09
C PRO A 7 -24.85 8.01 -8.32
N PHE A 8 -24.39 7.50 -7.19
CA PHE A 8 -23.23 8.05 -6.50
C PHE A 8 -21.99 7.86 -7.39
N PRO A 9 -21.34 8.92 -7.86
CA PRO A 9 -20.06 8.78 -8.54
C PRO A 9 -19.00 8.31 -7.54
N GLU A 10 -18.16 7.39 -7.98
CA GLU A 10 -17.01 6.90 -7.24
C GLU A 10 -16.13 8.05 -6.71
N ILE A 11 -16.27 8.36 -5.44
CA ILE A 11 -15.48 9.37 -4.72
C ILE A 11 -14.00 8.98 -4.65
N SER A 12 -13.66 7.73 -5.01
CA SER A 12 -12.29 7.20 -4.99
C SER A 12 -11.34 7.82 -6.00
N ALA A 13 -11.82 8.40 -7.10
CA ALA A 13 -10.97 8.95 -8.16
C ALA A 13 -10.58 10.42 -7.96
N MET A 14 -11.30 11.15 -7.11
CA MET A 14 -11.17 12.62 -7.01
C MET A 14 -10.23 13.12 -5.90
N VAL A 15 -9.75 12.25 -5.01
CA VAL A 15 -8.87 12.63 -3.88
C VAL A 15 -7.38 12.67 -4.24
N SER A 16 -7.02 12.33 -5.48
CA SER A 16 -5.61 12.27 -5.93
C SER A 16 -4.97 13.64 -6.24
N ALA A 17 -5.68 14.77 -6.10
CA ALA A 17 -5.26 16.05 -6.66
C ALA A 17 -4.59 17.02 -5.67
N MET A 18 -4.47 16.72 -4.39
CA MET A 18 -3.85 17.64 -3.41
C MET A 18 -2.54 17.08 -2.83
N GLY A 19 -1.43 17.27 -3.54
CA GLY A 19 -0.10 17.27 -2.93
C GLY A 19 0.45 15.93 -2.43
N GLU A 20 -0.03 14.77 -2.95
CA GLU A 20 0.55 13.47 -2.61
C GLU A 20 1.76 13.16 -3.49
N LYS A 21 2.93 12.95 -2.85
CA LYS A 21 4.14 12.48 -3.54
C LYS A 21 4.37 11.02 -3.23
N LEU A 22 4.17 10.13 -4.23
CA LEU A 22 4.45 8.70 -4.10
C LEU A 22 5.97 8.49 -3.86
N ILE A 23 6.29 7.65 -2.87
CA ILE A 23 7.67 7.23 -2.56
C ILE A 23 7.93 5.87 -3.19
N CYS A 24 7.14 4.86 -2.83
CA CYS A 24 7.21 3.52 -3.41
C CYS A 24 5.85 2.82 -3.37
N SER A 25 5.68 1.78 -4.20
CA SER A 25 4.47 0.97 -4.26
C SER A 25 4.82 -0.52 -4.31
N ASN A 26 4.05 -1.33 -3.61
CA ASN A 26 4.19 -2.77 -3.57
C ASN A 26 3.37 -3.42 -4.71
N LYS A 27 4.02 -3.65 -5.85
CA LYS A 27 3.38 -4.31 -7.00
C LYS A 27 3.15 -5.80 -6.73
N LYS A 28 4.01 -6.43 -5.91
CA LYS A 28 3.94 -7.84 -5.53
C LYS A 28 2.68 -8.13 -4.71
N ALA A 29 2.28 -7.20 -3.83
CA ALA A 29 1.06 -7.34 -3.06
C ALA A 29 -0.19 -7.50 -3.94
N TYR A 30 -0.33 -6.71 -5.00
CA TYR A 30 -1.45 -6.83 -5.94
C TYR A 30 -1.40 -8.09 -6.82
N HIS A 31 -0.20 -8.65 -7.01
CA HIS A 31 -0.04 -9.91 -7.71
C HIS A 31 -0.42 -11.10 -6.83
N ASP A 32 0.03 -11.09 -5.57
CA ASP A 32 -0.04 -12.25 -4.67
C ASP A 32 -1.32 -12.31 -3.83
N TYR A 33 -2.01 -11.17 -3.67
CA TYR A 33 -3.16 -11.05 -2.78
C TYR A 33 -4.37 -10.41 -3.45
N PHE A 34 -5.56 -10.83 -3.03
CA PHE A 34 -6.80 -10.07 -3.21
C PHE A 34 -6.92 -9.05 -2.09
N ILE A 35 -7.03 -7.77 -2.42
CA ILE A 35 -7.18 -6.69 -1.45
C ILE A 35 -8.67 -6.47 -1.22
N GLU A 36 -9.14 -6.76 -0.01
CA GLU A 36 -10.55 -6.59 0.38
C GLU A 36 -10.84 -5.16 0.82
N GLU A 37 -9.97 -4.57 1.63
CA GLU A 37 -10.18 -3.28 2.25
C GLU A 37 -8.84 -2.53 2.39
N LYS A 38 -8.88 -1.20 2.34
CA LYS A 38 -7.70 -0.33 2.43
C LYS A 38 -7.84 0.64 3.58
N PHE A 39 -6.72 0.92 4.26
CA PHE A 39 -6.63 1.88 5.36
C PHE A 39 -5.42 2.78 5.14
N GLU A 40 -5.53 4.05 5.54
CA GLU A 40 -4.42 5.00 5.57
C GLU A 40 -3.87 5.06 6.99
N ALA A 41 -2.57 4.83 7.16
CA ALA A 41 -1.90 4.91 8.45
C ALA A 41 -0.74 5.90 8.41
N GLY A 42 -0.45 6.55 9.53
CA GLY A 42 0.81 7.25 9.74
C GLY A 42 1.90 6.28 10.17
N LEU A 43 3.17 6.71 10.09
CA LEU A 43 4.33 5.94 10.57
C LEU A 43 5.14 6.75 11.58
N VAL A 44 5.59 6.07 12.64
CA VAL A 44 6.59 6.63 13.58
C VAL A 44 7.98 6.41 12.99
N LEU A 45 8.58 7.48 12.48
CA LEU A 45 9.86 7.48 11.78
C LEU A 45 10.91 8.32 12.51
N GLN A 46 12.18 7.97 12.30
CA GLN A 46 13.33 8.77 12.71
C GLN A 46 13.66 9.83 11.66
N GLY A 47 14.35 10.91 12.04
CA GLY A 47 14.70 11.98 11.10
C GLY A 47 15.54 11.53 9.91
N THR A 48 16.45 10.58 10.11
CA THR A 48 17.28 9.98 9.05
C THR A 48 16.45 9.14 8.07
N GLU A 49 15.41 8.44 8.55
CA GLU A 49 14.48 7.70 7.70
C GLU A 49 13.65 8.63 6.81
N VAL A 50 13.12 9.72 7.38
CA VAL A 50 12.36 10.72 6.59
C VAL A 50 13.24 11.34 5.50
N LYS A 51 14.51 11.62 5.80
CA LYS A 51 15.47 12.12 4.80
C LYS A 51 15.73 11.12 3.69
N ALA A 52 15.92 9.83 4.02
CA ALA A 52 16.09 8.76 3.04
C ALA A 52 14.84 8.58 2.16
N LEU A 53 13.63 8.65 2.76
CA LEU A 53 12.36 8.56 2.06
C LEU A 53 12.12 9.72 1.07
N ARG A 54 12.63 10.92 1.35
CA ARG A 54 12.59 12.04 0.38
C ARG A 54 13.38 11.71 -0.89
N GLY A 55 14.44 10.89 -0.76
CA GLY A 55 15.21 10.34 -1.88
C GLY A 55 14.56 9.11 -2.57
N GLY A 56 13.38 8.66 -2.10
CA GLY A 56 12.67 7.51 -2.68
C GLY A 56 13.31 6.15 -2.36
N LYS A 57 14.23 6.09 -1.40
CA LYS A 57 15.02 4.88 -1.09
C LYS A 57 14.31 3.98 -0.08
N ALA A 58 13.20 3.34 -0.49
CA ALA A 58 12.45 2.39 0.34
C ALA A 58 11.92 1.21 -0.48
N ASN A 59 11.77 0.04 0.18
CA ASN A 59 11.18 -1.16 -0.38
C ASN A 59 10.09 -1.72 0.55
N LEU A 60 8.94 -2.10 -0.05
CA LEU A 60 7.76 -2.65 0.63
C LEU A 60 7.49 -4.13 0.31
N ASP A 61 8.28 -4.77 -0.55
CA ASP A 61 7.90 -6.04 -1.19
C ASP A 61 7.57 -7.16 -0.21
N ASP A 62 8.34 -7.30 0.86
CA ASP A 62 8.16 -8.34 1.88
C ASP A 62 7.64 -7.79 3.21
N ALA A 63 7.15 -6.56 3.20
CA ALA A 63 6.61 -5.92 4.39
C ALA A 63 5.20 -6.42 4.72
N PHE A 64 4.92 -6.56 6.01
CA PHE A 64 3.62 -6.96 6.53
C PHE A 64 3.34 -6.31 7.89
N MET A 65 2.07 -6.26 8.27
CA MET A 65 1.66 -5.68 9.55
C MET A 65 1.36 -6.78 10.57
N LEU A 66 1.81 -6.55 11.80
CA LEU A 66 1.41 -7.33 12.97
C LEU A 66 0.77 -6.43 14.04
N VAL A 67 -0.20 -6.95 14.73
CA VAL A 67 -0.79 -6.30 15.92
C VAL A 67 -0.24 -6.98 17.16
N ARG A 68 0.41 -6.20 18.04
CA ARG A 68 0.93 -6.63 19.34
C ARG A 68 0.44 -5.66 20.41
N GLU A 69 -0.06 -6.18 21.53
CA GLU A 69 -0.52 -5.39 22.67
C GLU A 69 -1.50 -4.26 22.32
N GLY A 70 -2.31 -4.50 21.28
CA GLY A 70 -3.26 -3.53 20.77
C GLY A 70 -2.65 -2.37 19.99
N GLU A 71 -1.41 -2.49 19.56
CA GLU A 71 -0.72 -1.58 18.66
C GLU A 71 -0.36 -2.27 17.35
N ALA A 72 -0.30 -1.51 16.26
CA ALA A 72 0.03 -2.01 14.94
C ALA A 72 1.49 -1.68 14.60
N TYR A 73 2.24 -2.68 14.13
CA TYR A 73 3.63 -2.55 13.73
C TYR A 73 3.83 -3.04 12.30
N LEU A 74 4.57 -2.28 11.52
CA LEU A 74 5.01 -2.66 10.19
C LEU A 74 6.39 -3.31 10.28
N HIS A 75 6.47 -4.56 9.83
CA HIS A 75 7.68 -5.37 9.77
C HIS A 75 8.23 -5.39 8.35
N ASN A 76 9.53 -5.60 8.20
CA ASN A 76 10.24 -5.76 6.92
C ASN A 76 10.08 -4.59 5.92
N LEU A 77 9.66 -3.41 6.39
CA LEU A 77 9.81 -2.21 5.59
C LEU A 77 11.29 -1.83 5.58
N THR A 78 11.94 -1.93 4.44
CA THR A 78 13.34 -1.55 4.28
C THR A 78 13.45 -0.09 3.85
N ILE A 79 14.17 0.72 4.64
CA ILE A 79 14.53 2.09 4.29
C ILE A 79 16.05 2.18 4.27
N ALA A 80 16.62 2.57 3.13
CA ALA A 80 18.06 2.66 2.98
C ALA A 80 18.67 3.72 3.92
N HIS A 81 19.94 3.54 4.27
CA HIS A 81 20.67 4.54 5.05
C HIS A 81 20.67 5.89 4.35
N TYR A 82 20.59 6.95 5.15
CA TYR A 82 20.80 8.29 4.66
C TYR A 82 22.30 8.55 4.46
N GLU A 83 22.72 8.85 3.26
CA GLU A 83 24.15 8.97 2.87
C GLU A 83 24.93 9.98 3.72
N PHE A 84 24.26 11.06 4.13
CA PHE A 84 24.85 12.09 5.00
C PHE A 84 24.57 11.88 6.48
N GLY A 85 24.06 10.70 6.89
CA GLY A 85 23.70 10.38 8.27
C GLY A 85 24.88 10.00 9.18
N ASN A 86 26.10 9.91 8.61
CA ASN A 86 27.32 9.53 9.31
C ASN A 86 27.10 8.32 10.24
N ARG A 87 27.65 8.34 11.48
CA ARG A 87 27.56 7.24 12.46
C ARG A 87 26.18 7.05 13.10
N GLN A 88 25.25 7.99 12.94
CA GLN A 88 23.91 7.98 13.56
C GLN A 88 22.81 7.61 12.56
N ASN A 89 23.04 6.63 11.71
CA ASN A 89 22.00 6.12 10.83
C ASN A 89 21.07 5.16 11.58
N HIS A 90 19.83 5.06 11.08
CA HIS A 90 18.83 4.11 11.56
C HIS A 90 19.12 2.69 11.08
N GLN A 91 18.57 1.70 11.77
CA GLN A 91 18.53 0.32 11.28
C GLN A 91 17.52 0.23 10.13
N THR A 92 17.94 -0.37 8.99
CA THR A 92 17.20 -0.37 7.73
C THR A 92 15.85 -1.07 7.82
N ASP A 93 15.76 -2.17 8.55
CA ASP A 93 14.63 -3.11 8.61
C ASP A 93 13.93 -3.14 9.98
N ARG A 94 14.15 -2.13 10.83
CA ARG A 94 13.50 -2.07 12.13
C ARG A 94 11.98 -2.10 12.03
N ASN A 95 11.34 -2.59 13.07
CA ASN A 95 9.88 -2.54 13.21
C ASN A 95 9.41 -1.10 13.42
N ARG A 96 8.41 -0.66 12.67
CA ARG A 96 7.88 0.71 12.71
C ARG A 96 6.43 0.70 13.18
N LYS A 97 6.14 1.48 14.21
CA LYS A 97 4.78 1.61 14.72
C LYS A 97 3.92 2.36 13.70
N LEU A 98 2.73 1.81 13.44
CA LEU A 98 1.71 2.44 12.63
C LEU A 98 0.77 3.26 13.51
N LEU A 99 0.42 4.44 13.05
CA LEU A 99 -0.54 5.32 13.69
C LEU A 99 -1.90 5.12 13.03
N LEU A 100 -2.73 4.32 13.68
CA LEU A 100 -4.11 3.98 13.31
C LEU A 100 -5.04 4.30 14.48
N HIS A 101 -6.31 4.55 14.20
CA HIS A 101 -7.31 4.66 15.25
C HIS A 101 -7.54 3.31 15.94
N ARG A 102 -7.83 3.34 17.23
CA ARG A 102 -8.04 2.12 18.02
C ARG A 102 -9.13 1.22 17.43
N ALA A 103 -10.19 1.81 16.91
CA ALA A 103 -11.27 1.09 16.25
C ALA A 103 -10.79 0.33 14.99
N GLU A 104 -9.90 0.95 14.20
CA GLU A 104 -9.31 0.32 13.02
C GLU A 104 -8.39 -0.85 13.39
N ILE A 105 -7.55 -0.67 14.43
CA ILE A 105 -6.68 -1.75 14.92
C ILE A 105 -7.52 -2.95 15.38
N ASN A 106 -8.58 -2.72 16.17
CA ASN A 106 -9.47 -3.79 16.65
C ASN A 106 -10.17 -4.47 15.48
N ARG A 107 -10.65 -3.72 14.49
CA ARG A 107 -11.29 -4.26 13.28
C ARG A 107 -10.32 -5.13 12.47
N LEU A 108 -9.10 -4.65 12.23
CA LEU A 108 -8.07 -5.40 11.53
C LEU A 108 -7.69 -6.67 12.30
N TYR A 109 -7.51 -6.57 13.61
CA TYR A 109 -7.18 -7.70 14.47
C TYR A 109 -8.26 -8.81 14.44
N GLY A 110 -9.54 -8.42 14.51
CA GLY A 110 -10.67 -9.36 14.39
C GLY A 110 -10.64 -10.08 13.03
N ARG A 111 -10.51 -9.34 11.94
CA ARG A 111 -10.46 -9.90 10.58
C ARG A 111 -9.27 -10.83 10.33
N ILE A 112 -8.10 -10.50 10.88
CA ILE A 112 -6.91 -11.37 10.82
C ILE A 112 -7.17 -12.70 11.51
N ARG A 113 -7.76 -12.67 12.71
CA ARG A 113 -8.04 -13.90 13.50
C ARG A 113 -9.16 -14.75 12.93
N GLU A 114 -10.26 -14.12 12.51
CA GLU A 114 -11.47 -14.84 12.05
C GLU A 114 -11.29 -15.46 10.66
N LYS A 115 -10.66 -14.72 9.74
CA LYS A 115 -10.58 -15.12 8.33
C LYS A 115 -9.18 -15.52 7.86
N GLY A 116 -8.18 -15.50 8.73
CA GLY A 116 -6.79 -15.81 8.37
C GLY A 116 -6.23 -14.84 7.33
N LEU A 117 -6.71 -13.59 7.33
CA LEU A 117 -6.26 -12.56 6.41
C LEU A 117 -4.91 -11.99 6.86
N SER A 118 -4.13 -11.49 5.91
CA SER A 118 -2.89 -10.75 6.16
C SER A 118 -3.10 -9.27 5.91
N VAL A 119 -2.32 -8.42 6.57
CA VAL A 119 -2.30 -6.99 6.26
C VAL A 119 -0.95 -6.62 5.67
N VAL A 120 -0.98 -6.12 4.44
CA VAL A 120 0.22 -5.80 3.67
C VAL A 120 0.22 -4.32 3.27
N PRO A 121 1.36 -3.64 3.28
CA PRO A 121 1.46 -2.28 2.76
C PRO A 121 1.37 -2.31 1.24
N LEU A 122 0.64 -1.35 0.68
CA LEU A 122 0.39 -1.21 -0.75
C LEU A 122 1.21 -0.10 -1.36
N ARG A 123 1.24 1.06 -0.71
CA ARG A 123 2.01 2.23 -1.15
C ARG A 123 2.44 3.09 0.02
N LEU A 124 3.57 3.75 -0.14
CA LEU A 124 4.14 4.73 0.78
C LEU A 124 4.23 6.06 0.05
N TYR A 125 3.78 7.14 0.68
CA TYR A 125 3.70 8.46 0.06
C TYR A 125 3.82 9.59 1.09
N PHE A 126 4.19 10.78 0.61
CA PHE A 126 4.07 12.01 1.39
C PHE A 126 2.70 12.63 1.16
N LYS A 127 2.06 13.07 2.24
CA LYS A 127 0.80 13.83 2.24
C LYS A 127 0.92 14.96 3.26
N ASN A 128 0.82 16.19 2.81
CA ASN A 128 0.98 17.38 3.65
C ASN A 128 2.30 17.38 4.47
N GLY A 129 3.40 16.93 3.87
CA GLY A 129 4.71 16.85 4.53
C GLY A 129 4.90 15.66 5.48
N LEU A 130 3.85 14.87 5.75
CA LEU A 130 3.88 13.67 6.58
C LEU A 130 4.00 12.41 5.73
N VAL A 131 4.72 11.42 6.23
CA VAL A 131 4.79 10.10 5.59
C VAL A 131 3.56 9.30 5.98
N LYS A 132 2.83 8.81 4.96
CA LYS A 132 1.66 7.95 5.10
C LYS A 132 1.90 6.64 4.36
N VAL A 133 1.30 5.58 4.88
CA VAL A 133 1.26 4.27 4.24
C VAL A 133 -0.18 3.83 4.02
N GLU A 134 -0.50 3.40 2.82
CA GLU A 134 -1.74 2.69 2.55
C GLU A 134 -1.51 1.21 2.80
N ILE A 135 -2.26 0.63 3.73
CA ILE A 135 -2.24 -0.80 4.04
C ILE A 135 -3.51 -1.45 3.51
N GLY A 136 -3.40 -2.69 3.06
CA GLY A 136 -4.53 -3.48 2.56
C GLY A 136 -4.76 -4.73 3.38
N LEU A 137 -6.02 -4.98 3.74
CA LEU A 137 -6.46 -6.27 4.26
C LEU A 137 -6.51 -7.25 3.08
N ALA A 138 -5.70 -8.30 3.13
CA ALA A 138 -5.32 -9.09 1.99
C ALA A 138 -5.58 -10.58 2.21
N LYS A 139 -6.20 -11.21 1.20
CA LYS A 139 -6.36 -12.67 1.10
C LYS A 139 -5.38 -13.23 0.08
N GLY A 140 -4.58 -14.23 0.46
CA GLY A 140 -3.64 -14.87 -0.45
C GLY A 140 -4.34 -15.50 -1.65
N LYS A 141 -3.83 -15.25 -2.85
CA LYS A 141 -4.29 -15.89 -4.10
C LYS A 141 -3.72 -17.29 -4.22
N LYS A 142 -4.54 -18.25 -4.68
CA LYS A 142 -4.06 -19.57 -5.06
C LYS A 142 -3.22 -19.49 -6.36
N LEU A 143 -2.37 -20.48 -6.61
CA LEU A 143 -1.53 -20.52 -7.81
C LEU A 143 -2.32 -20.43 -9.12
N TYR A 144 -3.51 -21.00 -9.14
CA TYR A 144 -4.42 -20.93 -10.29
C TYR A 144 -4.90 -19.51 -10.55
N ASP A 145 -5.35 -18.81 -9.51
CA ASP A 145 -5.84 -17.42 -9.58
C ASP A 145 -4.74 -16.47 -10.09
N LYS A 146 -3.48 -16.69 -9.66
CA LYS A 146 -2.32 -15.91 -10.12
C LYS A 146 -2.09 -16.05 -11.63
N ARG A 147 -2.25 -17.27 -12.16
CA ARG A 147 -2.08 -17.54 -13.61
C ARG A 147 -3.18 -16.89 -14.44
N GLU A 148 -4.42 -16.92 -13.97
CA GLU A 148 -5.54 -16.25 -14.66
C GLU A 148 -5.37 -14.73 -14.68
N ASP A 149 -4.99 -14.12 -13.54
CA ASP A 149 -4.70 -12.69 -13.46
C ASP A 149 -3.56 -12.26 -14.41
N MET A 150 -2.51 -13.07 -14.55
CA MET A 150 -1.44 -12.78 -15.51
C MET A 150 -1.95 -12.78 -16.93
N LYS A 151 -2.68 -13.84 -17.34
CA LYS A 151 -3.27 -13.94 -18.69
C LYS A 151 -4.19 -12.75 -18.99
N ALA A 152 -5.05 -12.35 -18.03
CA ALA A 152 -5.95 -11.22 -18.19
C ALA A 152 -5.19 -9.89 -18.36
N ARG A 153 -4.09 -9.70 -17.63
CA ARG A 153 -3.23 -8.50 -17.76
C ARG A 153 -2.52 -8.45 -19.11
N ASP A 154 -2.00 -9.58 -19.56
CA ASP A 154 -1.29 -9.66 -20.85
C ASP A 154 -2.25 -9.41 -22.02
N SER A 155 -3.44 -10.04 -22.03
CA SER A 155 -4.48 -9.75 -23.02
C SER A 155 -4.88 -8.27 -23.04
N LYS A 156 -5.02 -7.65 -21.85
CA LYS A 156 -5.34 -6.21 -21.76
C LYS A 156 -4.21 -5.32 -22.30
N ARG A 157 -2.95 -5.71 -22.10
CA ARG A 157 -1.79 -4.99 -22.66
C ARG A 157 -1.75 -5.09 -24.17
N GLU A 158 -1.98 -6.29 -24.73
CA GLU A 158 -2.03 -6.53 -26.16
C GLU A 158 -3.15 -5.71 -26.83
N MET A 159 -4.36 -5.74 -26.26
CA MET A 159 -5.47 -4.90 -26.74
C MET A 159 -5.12 -3.40 -26.71
N ALA A 160 -4.50 -2.93 -25.63
CA ALA A 160 -4.12 -1.52 -25.50
C ALA A 160 -3.01 -1.13 -26.50
N GLN A 161 -2.10 -2.03 -26.82
CA GLN A 161 -1.06 -1.82 -27.85
C GLN A 161 -1.67 -1.80 -29.26
N ALA A 162 -2.57 -2.72 -29.56
CA ALA A 162 -3.27 -2.77 -30.84
C ALA A 162 -4.11 -1.50 -31.09
N LEU A 163 -4.82 -1.02 -30.07
CA LEU A 163 -5.56 0.25 -30.16
C LEU A 163 -4.65 1.46 -30.40
N LYS A 164 -3.49 1.51 -29.73
CA LYS A 164 -2.52 2.58 -29.94
C LYS A 164 -1.87 2.54 -31.34
N ALA A 165 -1.61 1.35 -31.88
CA ALA A 165 -1.10 1.19 -33.25
C ALA A 165 -2.11 1.72 -34.28
N ARG A 166 -3.41 1.33 -34.13
CA ARG A 166 -4.47 1.76 -35.03
C ARG A 166 -4.76 3.28 -35.00
N ASN A 167 -4.54 3.94 -33.88
CA ASN A 167 -4.71 5.40 -33.77
C ASN A 167 -3.49 6.21 -34.23
N ARG A 168 -2.44 5.56 -34.73
CA ARG A 168 -1.22 6.22 -35.29
C ARG A 168 -1.16 6.19 -36.81
N GLU A 169 -2.07 5.46 -37.46
CA GLU A 169 -2.33 5.50 -38.89
C GLU A 169 -3.41 6.55 -39.21
#